data_0adf2bba2cd9ca5fd8738c374bd8da81
#
_entry.id   0adf2bba2cd9ca5fd8738c374bd8da81
#
_cell.length_a   1.000
_cell.length_b   1.000
_cell.length_c   1.000
_cell.angle_alpha   90.00
_cell.angle_beta   90.00
_cell.angle_gamma   90.00
#
_symmetry.space_group_name_H-M   'P 1'
#
loop_
_entity.id
_entity.type
_entity.pdbx_description
1 polymer ?
#
loop_
_entity_poly.entity_id
_entity_poly.type
_entity_poly.pdbx_seq_one_letter_code
_entity_poly.pdbx_strand_id
1 'polypeptide(L)'
;MWLNKGLYSKVKQAGKTIRRFPTGNDPEKKRLFGDTQYCPHCEKWKDTFEFDWHREGKAPNYTRVDLQRKCGDCRRIQQIEKYSKNPEIYVFRSIQLILQPSSSEKKGRQKSKLTMEEFMNEWKEQFKKYGLRCPKTGQMMTYKRGEGEVLTNISIDRIDSKKDYEKGNVQFVCLIYNKMKLHHSDDVILVWCRHIVENAKGKK
;
A
#
# COMPACT_ATOMS: atom_id res chain seq x y z
N MET A 1 -20.50 -4.80 -30.40
CA MET A 1 -19.50 -5.68 -31.05
C MET A 1 -18.71 -6.41 -29.96
N TRP A 2 -18.71 -7.74 -29.92
CA TRP A 2 -17.98 -8.54 -28.95
C TRP A 2 -16.50 -8.56 -29.30
N LEU A 3 -15.65 -8.13 -28.40
CA LEU A 3 -14.21 -8.23 -28.59
C LEU A 3 -13.69 -9.58 -28.11
N ASN A 4 -12.86 -10.22 -28.92
CA ASN A 4 -12.21 -11.47 -28.58
C ASN A 4 -11.26 -11.25 -27.38
N LYS A 5 -11.21 -12.19 -26.42
CA LYS A 5 -10.35 -12.14 -25.23
C LYS A 5 -8.88 -11.82 -25.55
N GLY A 6 -8.37 -12.35 -26.65
CA GLY A 6 -6.98 -12.13 -27.08
C GLY A 6 -6.72 -10.74 -27.66
N LEU A 7 -7.70 -10.09 -28.24
CA LEU A 7 -7.57 -8.71 -28.76
C LEU A 7 -7.69 -7.70 -27.63
N TYR A 8 -8.58 -7.95 -26.70
CA TYR A 8 -8.93 -7.03 -25.63
C TYR A 8 -7.79 -6.72 -24.69
N SER A 9 -6.93 -7.71 -24.42
CA SER A 9 -5.75 -7.53 -23.57
C SER A 9 -4.67 -6.62 -24.17
N LYS A 10 -4.77 -6.30 -25.46
CA LYS A 10 -3.77 -5.50 -26.21
C LYS A 10 -4.24 -4.09 -26.58
N VAL A 11 -5.53 -3.81 -26.46
CA VAL A 11 -6.08 -2.49 -26.86
C VAL A 11 -5.82 -1.49 -25.75
N LYS A 12 -5.15 -0.39 -26.11
CA LYS A 12 -5.02 0.81 -25.27
C LYS A 12 -5.98 1.86 -25.80
N GLN A 13 -6.86 2.35 -24.97
CA GLN A 13 -7.75 3.45 -25.30
C GLN A 13 -7.32 4.71 -24.56
N ALA A 14 -7.12 5.79 -25.28
CA ALA A 14 -6.72 7.10 -24.72
C ALA A 14 -5.54 7.03 -23.74
N GLY A 15 -4.51 6.22 -24.02
CA GLY A 15 -3.35 6.05 -23.16
C GLY A 15 -3.55 5.20 -21.90
N LYS A 16 -4.77 4.74 -21.64
CA LYS A 16 -5.10 3.86 -20.50
C LYS A 16 -5.03 2.39 -20.91
N THR A 17 -4.44 1.55 -20.05
CA THR A 17 -4.47 0.11 -20.25
C THR A 17 -5.87 -0.40 -19.93
N ILE A 18 -6.52 -1.04 -20.89
CA ILE A 18 -7.81 -1.65 -20.68
C ILE A 18 -7.64 -2.86 -19.76
N ARG A 19 -8.44 -2.93 -18.69
CA ARG A 19 -8.40 -4.05 -17.74
C ARG A 19 -8.78 -5.34 -18.44
N ARG A 20 -8.02 -6.41 -18.17
CA ARG A 20 -8.29 -7.73 -18.72
C ARG A 20 -9.64 -8.25 -18.24
N PHE A 21 -10.33 -8.95 -19.11
CA PHE A 21 -11.45 -9.79 -18.68
C PHE A 21 -10.98 -10.80 -17.64
N PRO A 22 -11.81 -11.14 -16.65
CA PRO A 22 -11.53 -12.27 -15.80
C PRO A 22 -11.31 -13.52 -16.64
N THR A 23 -10.22 -14.22 -16.39
CA THR A 23 -9.94 -15.52 -17.00
C THR A 23 -10.54 -16.62 -16.13
N GLY A 24 -11.04 -17.68 -16.71
CA GLY A 24 -11.64 -18.82 -16.00
C GLY A 24 -13.13 -18.99 -16.33
N ASN A 25 -13.86 -19.69 -15.48
CA ASN A 25 -15.29 -19.98 -15.63
C ASN A 25 -16.15 -18.74 -15.31
N ASP A 26 -16.01 -17.70 -16.10
CA ASP A 26 -16.86 -16.53 -16.03
C ASP A 26 -17.46 -16.25 -17.41
N PRO A 27 -18.26 -17.22 -17.92
CA PRO A 27 -18.73 -17.17 -19.31
C PRO A 27 -19.85 -16.16 -19.53
N GLU A 28 -20.55 -15.76 -18.48
CA GLU A 28 -21.82 -15.03 -18.63
C GLU A 28 -21.68 -13.51 -18.55
N LYS A 29 -20.52 -12.99 -18.08
CA LYS A 29 -20.31 -11.55 -17.89
C LYS A 29 -19.30 -10.97 -18.86
N LYS A 30 -19.55 -11.17 -20.11
CA LYS A 30 -18.83 -10.52 -21.19
C LYS A 30 -19.23 -9.04 -21.20
N ARG A 31 -18.24 -8.16 -21.07
CA ARG A 31 -18.45 -6.74 -21.31
C ARG A 31 -18.45 -6.46 -22.78
N LEU A 32 -19.40 -5.68 -23.22
CA LEU A 32 -19.35 -5.05 -24.53
C LEU A 32 -18.58 -3.74 -24.44
N PHE A 33 -17.89 -3.41 -25.50
CA PHE A 33 -17.28 -2.09 -25.61
C PHE A 33 -18.39 -1.02 -25.71
N GLY A 34 -18.33 -0.01 -24.85
CA GLY A 34 -19.35 1.04 -24.76
C GLY A 34 -20.46 0.77 -23.73
N ASP A 35 -20.45 -0.40 -23.06
CA ASP A 35 -21.35 -0.64 -21.94
C ASP A 35 -21.04 0.34 -20.79
N THR A 36 -22.10 0.92 -20.22
CA THR A 36 -21.99 1.84 -19.11
C THR A 36 -22.67 1.30 -17.86
N GLN A 37 -22.20 1.71 -16.71
CA GLN A 37 -22.78 1.43 -15.41
C GLN A 37 -22.83 2.70 -14.58
N TYR A 38 -23.93 2.91 -13.87
CA TYR A 38 -24.07 4.04 -12.95
C TYR A 38 -23.27 3.81 -11.66
N CYS A 39 -22.44 4.77 -11.30
CA CYS A 39 -21.73 4.78 -10.03
C CYS A 39 -22.51 5.61 -9.00
N PRO A 40 -23.10 5.02 -7.95
CA PRO A 40 -23.93 5.77 -7.00
C PRO A 40 -23.12 6.69 -6.08
N HIS A 41 -21.79 6.62 -6.11
CA HIS A 41 -20.96 7.46 -5.26
C HIS A 41 -20.58 8.80 -5.92
N CYS A 42 -20.25 8.80 -7.21
CA CYS A 42 -19.99 10.03 -7.95
C CYS A 42 -21.16 10.44 -8.85
N GLU A 43 -22.27 9.69 -8.79
CA GLU A 43 -23.51 9.97 -9.51
C GLU A 43 -23.33 10.12 -11.02
N LYS A 44 -22.43 9.30 -11.60
CA LYS A 44 -22.08 9.34 -13.02
C LYS A 44 -22.23 7.98 -13.67
N TRP A 45 -22.71 7.99 -14.90
CA TRP A 45 -22.59 6.87 -15.80
C TRP A 45 -21.14 6.80 -16.29
N LYS A 46 -20.53 5.65 -16.18
CA LYS A 46 -19.14 5.40 -16.53
C LYS A 46 -19.02 4.10 -17.30
N ASP A 47 -17.99 4.00 -18.12
CA ASP A 47 -17.67 2.77 -18.82
C ASP A 47 -17.47 1.63 -17.81
N THR A 48 -18.04 0.44 -18.12
CA THR A 48 -17.93 -0.74 -17.26
C THR A 48 -16.48 -1.15 -16.98
N PHE A 49 -15.53 -0.72 -17.80
CA PHE A 49 -14.10 -0.93 -17.57
C PHE A 49 -13.53 -0.10 -16.42
N GLU A 50 -14.21 0.94 -16.00
CA GLU A 50 -13.84 1.73 -14.83
C GLU A 50 -14.25 1.07 -13.51
N PHE A 51 -14.94 -0.08 -13.56
CA PHE A 51 -15.36 -0.83 -12.38
C PHE A 51 -14.52 -2.10 -12.21
N ASP A 52 -14.13 -2.39 -10.97
CA ASP A 52 -13.48 -3.65 -10.63
C ASP A 52 -14.49 -4.79 -10.54
N TRP A 53 -13.97 -6.02 -10.66
CA TRP A 53 -14.76 -7.20 -10.43
C TRP A 53 -14.88 -7.52 -8.94
N HIS A 54 -16.08 -7.86 -8.50
CA HIS A 54 -16.32 -8.56 -7.25
C HIS A 54 -16.37 -10.06 -7.53
N ARG A 55 -15.62 -10.85 -6.78
CA ARG A 55 -15.53 -12.30 -6.94
C ARG A 55 -15.71 -12.97 -5.59
N GLU A 56 -16.61 -13.92 -5.52
CA GLU A 56 -16.80 -14.79 -4.36
C GLU A 56 -16.19 -16.17 -4.66
N GLY A 57 -15.57 -16.79 -3.63
CA GLY A 57 -14.86 -18.07 -3.78
C GLY A 57 -13.37 -17.92 -4.05
N LYS A 58 -12.72 -19.05 -4.29
CA LYS A 58 -11.28 -19.13 -4.58
C LYS A 58 -11.04 -19.41 -6.07
N ALA A 59 -9.99 -18.80 -6.62
CA ALA A 59 -9.56 -19.10 -7.98
C ALA A 59 -9.18 -20.58 -8.15
N PRO A 60 -9.49 -21.22 -9.29
CA PRO A 60 -10.23 -20.67 -10.43
C PRO A 60 -11.76 -20.75 -10.30
N ASN A 61 -12.27 -21.40 -9.23
CA ASN A 61 -13.70 -21.74 -9.07
C ASN A 61 -14.42 -20.64 -8.28
N TYR A 62 -14.75 -19.55 -8.94
CA TYR A 62 -15.58 -18.52 -8.35
C TYR A 62 -17.05 -18.91 -8.38
N THR A 63 -17.75 -18.76 -7.25
CA THR A 63 -19.19 -19.01 -7.12
C THR A 63 -20.00 -17.84 -7.68
N ARG A 64 -19.46 -16.64 -7.61
CA ARG A 64 -20.07 -15.42 -8.13
C ARG A 64 -19.03 -14.43 -8.65
N VAL A 65 -19.32 -13.80 -9.77
CA VAL A 65 -18.49 -12.73 -10.35
C VAL A 65 -19.38 -11.60 -10.84
N ASP A 66 -19.28 -10.45 -10.21
CA ASP A 66 -20.06 -9.26 -10.53
C ASP A 66 -19.16 -8.02 -10.67
N LEU A 67 -19.68 -6.98 -11.31
CA LEU A 67 -19.06 -5.68 -11.24
C LEU A 67 -19.26 -5.04 -9.87
N GLN A 68 -18.25 -4.37 -9.37
CA GLN A 68 -18.41 -3.56 -8.17
C GLN A 68 -19.43 -2.44 -8.42
N ARG A 69 -20.23 -2.12 -7.41
CA ARG A 69 -21.25 -1.05 -7.52
C ARG A 69 -20.65 0.34 -7.68
N LYS A 70 -19.43 0.56 -7.17
CA LYS A 70 -18.72 1.83 -7.24
C LYS A 70 -17.55 1.71 -8.23
N CYS A 71 -17.33 2.76 -9.02
CA CYS A 71 -16.18 2.80 -9.92
C CYS A 71 -14.85 2.76 -9.17
N GLY A 72 -13.79 2.40 -9.86
CA GLY A 72 -12.45 2.24 -9.29
C GLY A 72 -11.94 3.50 -8.59
N ASP A 73 -12.19 4.68 -9.17
CA ASP A 73 -11.77 5.95 -8.56
C ASP A 73 -12.48 6.20 -7.23
N CYS A 74 -13.80 6.02 -7.18
CA CYS A 74 -14.57 6.19 -5.95
C CYS A 74 -14.17 5.19 -4.87
N ARG A 75 -13.89 3.96 -5.24
CA ARG A 75 -13.37 2.96 -4.30
C ARG A 75 -11.99 3.35 -3.77
N ARG A 76 -11.12 3.85 -4.65
CA ARG A 76 -9.79 4.34 -4.26
C ARG A 76 -9.89 5.50 -3.28
N ILE A 77 -10.75 6.50 -3.55
CA ILE A 77 -10.97 7.63 -2.64
C ILE A 77 -11.43 7.13 -1.28
N GLN A 78 -12.43 6.27 -1.22
CA GLN A 78 -12.91 5.70 0.05
C GLN A 78 -11.84 4.92 0.82
N GLN A 79 -10.96 4.19 0.12
CA GLN A 79 -9.85 3.52 0.77
C GLN A 79 -8.84 4.51 1.34
N ILE A 80 -8.55 5.58 0.60
CA ILE A 80 -7.67 6.66 1.07
C ILE A 80 -8.25 7.27 2.35
N GLU A 81 -9.50 7.70 2.32
CA GLU A 81 -10.20 8.28 3.47
C GLU A 81 -10.20 7.32 4.67
N LYS A 82 -10.57 6.07 4.45
CA LYS A 82 -10.60 5.05 5.50
C LYS A 82 -9.24 4.89 6.18
N TYR A 83 -8.17 4.74 5.40
CA TYR A 83 -6.83 4.45 5.95
C TYR A 83 -6.06 5.70 6.38
N SER A 84 -6.54 6.90 6.04
CA SER A 84 -5.99 8.17 6.54
C SER A 84 -6.80 8.75 7.71
N LYS A 85 -7.77 8.00 8.23
CA LYS A 85 -8.69 8.50 9.25
C LYS A 85 -8.02 8.73 10.60
N ASN A 86 -7.13 7.82 10.99
CA ASN A 86 -6.28 7.96 12.17
C ASN A 86 -4.99 7.14 12.01
N PRO A 87 -3.95 7.41 12.83
CA PRO A 87 -2.66 6.74 12.72
C PRO A 87 -2.74 5.23 12.98
N GLU A 88 -3.60 4.77 13.87
CA GLU A 88 -3.74 3.35 14.20
C GLU A 88 -4.25 2.54 13.01
N ILE A 89 -5.29 3.04 12.31
CA ILE A 89 -5.81 2.40 11.10
C ILE A 89 -4.76 2.39 9.98
N TYR A 90 -3.99 3.46 9.86
CA TYR A 90 -2.89 3.55 8.89
C TYR A 90 -1.82 2.49 9.17
N VAL A 91 -1.38 2.39 10.41
CA VAL A 91 -0.38 1.42 10.87
C VAL A 91 -0.90 0.00 10.70
N PHE A 92 -2.12 -0.28 11.14
CA PHE A 92 -2.75 -1.59 10.96
C PHE A 92 -2.72 -2.03 9.49
N ARG A 93 -3.07 -1.14 8.56
CA ARG A 93 -3.01 -1.45 7.12
C ARG A 93 -1.59 -1.68 6.63
N SER A 94 -0.63 -0.95 7.15
CA SER A 94 0.80 -1.11 6.78
C SER A 94 1.35 -2.45 7.26
N ILE A 95 1.02 -2.86 8.48
CA ILE A 95 1.35 -4.19 9.03
C ILE A 95 0.69 -5.29 8.19
N GLN A 96 -0.58 -5.13 7.87
CA GLN A 96 -1.30 -6.10 7.04
C GLN A 96 -0.60 -6.36 5.70
N LEU A 97 0.00 -5.33 5.08
CA LEU A 97 0.77 -5.49 3.85
C LEU A 97 2.08 -6.24 4.06
N ILE A 98 2.71 -6.11 5.24
CA ILE A 98 3.91 -6.88 5.59
C ILE A 98 3.56 -8.36 5.82
N LEU A 99 2.45 -8.63 6.50
CA LEU A 99 2.00 -9.97 6.87
C LEU A 99 1.34 -10.73 5.70
N GLN A 100 0.95 -10.03 4.62
CA GLN A 100 0.38 -10.71 3.46
C GLN A 100 1.44 -11.63 2.82
N PRO A 101 1.11 -12.91 2.58
CA PRO A 101 1.96 -13.78 1.79
C PRO A 101 2.08 -13.15 0.39
N SER A 102 3.25 -12.63 0.09
CA SER A 102 3.49 -12.11 -1.23
C SER A 102 3.72 -13.31 -2.16
N SER A 103 3.17 -13.25 -3.38
CA SER A 103 3.54 -14.13 -4.49
C SER A 103 5.05 -14.07 -4.81
N SER A 104 5.80 -13.31 -4.05
CA SER A 104 7.24 -13.09 -4.10
C SER A 104 8.00 -13.80 -2.98
N GLU A 105 7.53 -14.94 -2.45
CA GLU A 105 8.40 -15.86 -1.69
C GLU A 105 9.68 -16.19 -2.47
N LYS A 106 9.68 -16.00 -3.79
CA LYS A 106 10.82 -16.12 -4.70
C LYS A 106 11.85 -14.98 -4.61
N LYS A 107 11.64 -13.92 -3.84
CA LYS A 107 12.53 -12.72 -3.83
C LYS A 107 13.16 -12.39 -2.47
N GLY A 108 13.46 -13.36 -1.63
CA GLY A 108 14.25 -13.11 -0.41
C GLY A 108 13.68 -12.08 0.57
N ARG A 109 12.36 -11.83 0.53
CA ARG A 109 11.71 -10.93 1.46
C ARG A 109 11.71 -11.56 2.84
N GLN A 110 12.25 -10.87 3.83
CA GLN A 110 12.28 -11.34 5.20
C GLN A 110 10.86 -11.60 5.71
N LYS A 111 10.68 -12.75 6.34
CA LYS A 111 9.41 -13.16 6.95
C LYS A 111 9.24 -12.42 8.27
N SER A 112 7.99 -12.09 8.59
CA SER A 112 7.67 -11.60 9.93
C SER A 112 7.51 -12.79 10.88
N LYS A 113 8.12 -12.70 12.04
CA LYS A 113 7.89 -13.61 13.17
C LYS A 113 6.77 -13.09 14.09
N LEU A 114 6.32 -11.86 13.87
CA LEU A 114 5.26 -11.23 14.64
C LEU A 114 3.89 -11.46 14.03
N THR A 115 2.92 -11.65 14.88
CA THR A 115 1.48 -11.58 14.56
C THR A 115 1.03 -10.13 14.42
N MET A 116 -0.18 -9.91 13.90
CA MET A 116 -0.79 -8.59 13.85
C MET A 116 -0.91 -7.94 15.22
N GLU A 117 -1.30 -8.73 16.22
CA GLU A 117 -1.48 -8.25 17.59
C GLU A 117 -0.15 -7.78 18.21
N GLU A 118 0.91 -8.56 18.04
CA GLU A 118 2.24 -8.21 18.53
C GLU A 118 2.77 -6.94 17.88
N PHE A 119 2.62 -6.78 16.57
CA PHE A 119 2.97 -5.54 15.88
C PHE A 119 2.19 -4.34 16.42
N MET A 120 0.87 -4.50 16.63
CA MET A 120 0.04 -3.42 17.16
C MET A 120 0.39 -3.07 18.60
N ASN A 121 0.88 -4.02 19.39
CA ASN A 121 1.38 -3.77 20.73
C ASN A 121 2.68 -2.95 20.68
N GLU A 122 3.65 -3.30 19.82
CA GLU A 122 4.86 -2.47 19.58
C GLU A 122 4.50 -1.03 19.18
N TRP A 123 3.49 -0.85 18.30
CA TRP A 123 2.98 0.46 17.95
C TRP A 123 2.41 1.22 19.14
N LYS A 124 1.56 0.59 19.95
CA LYS A 124 0.92 1.22 21.12
C LYS A 124 1.93 1.64 22.15
N GLU A 125 2.92 0.81 22.45
CA GLU A 125 4.00 1.12 23.38
C GLU A 125 4.85 2.32 22.88
N GLN A 126 5.22 2.32 21.61
CA GLN A 126 5.93 3.44 21.03
C GLN A 126 5.09 4.71 21.02
N PHE A 127 3.80 4.61 20.63
CA PHE A 127 2.88 5.75 20.59
C PHE A 127 2.66 6.34 21.99
N LYS A 128 2.54 5.52 23.02
CA LYS A 128 2.45 5.98 24.41
C LYS A 128 3.67 6.80 24.83
N LYS A 129 4.86 6.44 24.35
CA LYS A 129 6.11 7.10 24.71
C LYS A 129 6.38 8.38 23.91
N TYR A 130 6.09 8.38 22.63
CA TYR A 130 6.50 9.44 21.69
C TYR A 130 5.33 10.14 20.99
N GLY A 131 4.10 9.65 21.15
CA GLY A 131 2.97 10.10 20.34
C GLY A 131 3.24 9.86 18.84
N LEU A 132 2.97 10.89 18.05
CA LEU A 132 3.30 10.88 16.61
C LEU A 132 4.71 11.41 16.31
N ARG A 133 5.57 11.65 17.30
CA ARG A 133 6.94 12.06 17.01
C ARG A 133 7.80 10.88 16.62
N CYS A 134 8.52 11.02 15.53
CA CYS A 134 9.51 10.04 15.10
C CYS A 134 10.64 9.94 16.13
N PRO A 135 10.94 8.77 16.70
CA PRO A 135 11.97 8.62 17.72
C PRO A 135 13.38 8.90 17.19
N LYS A 136 13.57 8.94 15.87
CA LYS A 136 14.89 9.15 15.24
C LYS A 136 15.10 10.56 14.74
N THR A 137 14.07 11.21 14.20
CA THR A 137 14.18 12.56 13.61
C THR A 137 13.54 13.64 14.45
N GLY A 138 12.75 13.30 15.46
CA GLY A 138 11.95 14.24 16.24
C GLY A 138 10.78 14.87 15.47
N GLN A 139 10.68 14.64 14.16
CA GLN A 139 9.62 15.20 13.32
C GLN A 139 8.27 14.57 13.61
N MET A 140 7.19 15.34 13.41
CA MET A 140 5.84 14.80 13.47
C MET A 140 5.59 13.87 12.30
N MET A 141 5.24 12.63 12.59
CA MET A 141 4.85 11.65 11.58
C MET A 141 3.43 11.91 11.10
N THR A 142 3.23 11.68 9.82
CA THR A 142 1.93 11.76 9.15
C THR A 142 1.43 10.37 8.73
N TYR A 143 0.17 10.29 8.34
CA TYR A 143 -0.46 9.03 7.89
C TYR A 143 -1.35 9.26 6.66
N LYS A 144 -0.82 10.02 5.71
CA LYS A 144 -1.51 10.40 4.47
C LYS A 144 -1.43 9.31 3.41
N ARG A 145 -2.49 9.17 2.63
CA ARG A 145 -2.55 8.28 1.48
C ARG A 145 -3.06 9.02 0.25
N GLY A 146 -2.65 8.56 -0.92
CA GLY A 146 -3.13 9.13 -2.19
C GLY A 146 -2.39 10.36 -2.69
N GLU A 147 -1.49 10.93 -1.90
CA GLU A 147 -0.69 12.11 -2.23
C GLU A 147 0.70 11.76 -2.80
N GLY A 148 0.88 10.52 -3.28
CA GLY A 148 2.19 10.02 -3.66
C GLY A 148 3.05 9.65 -2.44
N GLU A 149 4.34 9.92 -2.53
CA GLU A 149 5.29 9.63 -1.46
C GLU A 149 5.39 10.82 -0.49
N VAL A 150 4.91 10.61 0.73
CA VAL A 150 5.01 11.60 1.81
C VAL A 150 6.11 11.17 2.77
N LEU A 151 7.23 11.90 2.77
CA LEU A 151 8.46 11.54 3.50
C LEU A 151 8.30 11.50 5.03
N THR A 152 7.32 12.21 5.58
CA THR A 152 6.97 12.19 6.99
C THR A 152 6.00 11.08 7.38
N ASN A 153 5.47 10.32 6.43
CA ASN A 153 4.54 9.22 6.74
C ASN A 153 5.19 8.17 7.63
N ILE A 154 4.36 7.60 8.50
CA ILE A 154 4.74 6.47 9.36
C ILE A 154 5.22 5.32 8.47
N SER A 155 6.40 4.83 8.74
CA SER A 155 7.01 3.66 8.12
C SER A 155 7.46 2.68 9.19
N ILE A 156 7.25 1.39 8.94
CA ILE A 156 7.67 0.32 9.83
C ILE A 156 9.10 -0.04 9.47
N ASP A 157 9.99 0.06 10.42
CA ASP A 157 11.42 -0.22 10.27
C ASP A 157 11.88 -1.30 11.26
N ARG A 158 12.92 -2.01 10.90
CA ARG A 158 13.62 -2.95 11.80
C ARG A 158 14.80 -2.23 12.45
N ILE A 159 14.90 -2.25 13.77
CA ILE A 159 16.01 -1.62 14.49
C ILE A 159 17.34 -2.19 13.99
N ASP A 160 17.46 -3.51 14.00
CA ASP A 160 18.55 -4.25 13.35
C ASP A 160 18.05 -4.82 12.01
N SER A 161 18.53 -4.29 10.91
CA SER A 161 18.12 -4.70 9.55
C SER A 161 18.57 -6.12 9.17
N LYS A 162 19.49 -6.74 9.92
CA LYS A 162 19.93 -8.11 9.73
C LYS A 162 18.98 -9.15 10.30
N LYS A 163 18.11 -8.73 11.24
CA LYS A 163 17.10 -9.57 11.85
C LYS A 163 15.74 -9.40 11.17
N ASP A 164 14.85 -10.35 11.40
CA ASP A 164 13.46 -10.27 10.94
C ASP A 164 12.64 -9.25 11.75
N TYR A 165 11.37 -9.05 11.35
CA TYR A 165 10.39 -8.41 12.21
C TYR A 165 10.08 -9.35 13.37
N GLU A 166 10.70 -9.09 14.50
CA GLU A 166 10.56 -9.84 15.75
C GLU A 166 10.40 -8.89 16.93
N LYS A 167 9.95 -9.40 18.06
CA LYS A 167 9.70 -8.61 19.28
C LYS A 167 10.94 -7.81 19.69
N GLY A 168 10.76 -6.52 19.91
CA GLY A 168 11.84 -5.60 20.26
C GLY A 168 12.74 -5.19 19.10
N ASN A 169 12.51 -5.68 17.87
CA ASN A 169 13.24 -5.27 16.67
C ASN A 169 12.38 -4.47 15.67
N VAL A 170 11.29 -3.87 16.15
CA VAL A 170 10.39 -3.06 15.35
C VAL A 170 10.35 -1.64 15.88
N GLN A 171 10.35 -0.68 15.00
CA GLN A 171 10.10 0.72 15.31
C GLN A 171 9.28 1.39 14.21
N PHE A 172 8.58 2.46 14.59
CA PHE A 172 7.79 3.28 13.67
C PHE A 172 8.46 4.63 13.52
N VAL A 173 8.88 4.96 12.33
CA VAL A 173 9.70 6.13 12.03
C VAL A 173 9.15 6.88 10.82
N CYS A 174 9.64 8.09 10.56
CA CYS A 174 9.36 8.76 9.30
C CYS A 174 9.89 7.94 8.11
N LEU A 175 9.14 7.92 7.03
CA LEU A 175 9.52 7.21 5.80
C LEU A 175 10.91 7.63 5.30
N ILE A 176 11.24 8.93 5.37
CA ILE A 176 12.57 9.43 4.98
C ILE A 176 13.68 8.76 5.77
N TYR A 177 13.53 8.61 7.10
CA TYR A 177 14.52 7.97 7.93
C TYR A 177 14.71 6.50 7.55
N ASN A 178 13.61 5.75 7.37
CA ASN A 178 13.67 4.35 6.94
C ASN A 178 14.36 4.19 5.57
N LYS A 179 14.09 5.10 4.64
CA LYS A 179 14.76 5.13 3.33
C LYS A 179 16.25 5.45 3.41
N MET A 180 16.64 6.37 4.27
CA MET A 180 18.07 6.67 4.47
C MET A 180 18.80 5.52 5.13
N LYS A 181 18.16 4.87 6.09
CA LYS A 181 18.74 3.77 6.84
C LYS A 181 18.95 2.52 5.98
N LEU A 182 17.95 2.12 5.17
CA LEU A 182 17.99 0.89 4.37
C LEU A 182 18.40 -0.33 5.23
N HIS A 183 19.64 -0.81 5.05
CA HIS A 183 20.22 -1.94 5.77
C HIS A 183 21.35 -1.54 6.74
N HIS A 184 21.60 -0.25 6.88
CA HIS A 184 22.64 0.26 7.77
C HIS A 184 22.13 0.37 9.23
N SER A 185 23.08 0.46 10.18
CA SER A 185 22.74 0.79 11.56
C SER A 185 22.48 2.27 11.72
N ASP A 186 21.80 2.61 12.82
CA ASP A 186 21.53 4.03 13.18
C ASP A 186 22.82 4.84 13.31
N ASP A 187 23.89 4.24 13.87
CA ASP A 187 25.18 4.91 14.04
C ASP A 187 25.81 5.32 12.70
N VAL A 188 25.73 4.46 11.72
CA VAL A 188 26.21 4.77 10.35
C VAL A 188 25.46 5.97 9.79
N ILE A 189 24.13 5.98 9.93
CA ILE A 189 23.32 7.12 9.46
C ILE A 189 23.69 8.41 10.18
N LEU A 190 23.86 8.36 11.50
CA LEU A 190 24.22 9.54 12.29
C LEU A 190 25.59 10.11 11.88
N VAL A 191 26.57 9.27 11.63
CA VAL A 191 27.90 9.68 11.14
C VAL A 191 27.79 10.40 9.80
N TRP A 192 27.10 9.79 8.83
CA TRP A 192 26.92 10.39 7.49
C TRP A 192 26.11 11.70 7.55
N CYS A 193 25.05 11.76 8.35
CA CYS A 193 24.28 12.99 8.54
C CYS A 193 25.17 14.12 9.11
N ARG A 194 26.05 13.82 10.06
CA ARG A 194 27.01 14.78 10.61
C ARG A 194 27.95 15.31 9.54
N HIS A 195 28.59 14.44 8.75
CA HIS A 195 29.46 14.85 7.66
C HIS A 195 28.74 15.73 6.63
N ILE A 196 27.51 15.40 6.28
CA ILE A 196 26.71 16.22 5.35
C ILE A 196 26.50 17.63 5.92
N VAL A 197 26.11 17.74 7.20
CA VAL A 197 25.86 19.03 7.85
C VAL A 197 27.15 19.85 7.99
N GLU A 198 28.25 19.22 8.38
CA GLU A 198 29.55 19.87 8.52
C GLU A 198 30.04 20.42 7.17
N ASN A 199 29.99 19.63 6.12
CA ASN A 199 30.38 20.06 4.78
C ASN A 199 29.48 21.19 4.23
N ALA A 200 28.19 21.16 4.56
CA ALA A 200 27.27 22.23 4.17
C ALA A 200 27.57 23.58 4.89
N LYS A 201 28.03 23.53 6.14
CA LYS A 201 28.42 24.73 6.90
C LYS A 201 29.73 25.35 6.39
N GLY A 202 30.66 24.51 5.91
CA GLY A 202 31.94 25.00 5.38
C GLY A 202 31.87 25.67 4.00
N LYS A 203 30.69 25.64 3.36
CA LYS A 203 30.44 26.26 2.04
C LYS A 203 29.77 27.61 2.12
N LYS A 204 29.57 28.17 3.32
CA LYS A 204 29.14 29.55 3.57
C LYS A 204 30.33 30.41 3.90
#